data_094f3dff415eed3adcd8e03b848fa3a8
#
_entry.id   094f3dff415eed3adcd8e03b848fa3a8
#
_cell.length_a   1.000
_cell.length_b   1.000
_cell.length_c   1.000
_cell.angle_alpha   90.00
_cell.angle_beta   90.00
_cell.angle_gamma   90.00
#
_symmetry.space_group_name_H-M   'P 1'
#
loop_
_entity.id
_entity.type
_entity.pdbx_description
1 polymer ?
#
loop_
_entity_poly.entity_id
_entity_poly.type
_entity_poly.pdbx_seq_one_letter_code
_entity_poly.pdbx_strand_id
1 'polypeptide(L)'
;GLHRGGLSQSRKVRLETLRSLMARASIRLPPFLLLLAATCAAVANAQLSEDYYGSSCPAALLTIRTTVATAVLLDRRMGASLLRLYFHDCFVQGCDASVLLDDTPSFTGEKGAGPNAGSLRGFEVIDRIKLLLELICPGTVSCADILAVAARDAVVHLGGPSWTVLLGRRDATSASASLANSDLPGPNSNLNDLLAAFSKKGLSSTDMVALSVNDGVVHPSLTIATA
;
A
#
# COMPACT_ATOMS: atom_id res chain seq x y z
N GLY A 1 21.96 -71.06 -15.84
CA GLY A 1 20.57 -70.77 -16.16
C GLY A 1 19.68 -70.78 -14.95
N LEU A 2 18.69 -69.91 -14.87
CA LEU A 2 17.61 -69.80 -13.88
C LEU A 2 17.77 -68.71 -12.83
N HIS A 3 16.79 -67.85 -12.84
CA HIS A 3 16.39 -66.78 -11.94
C HIS A 3 16.59 -65.32 -12.40
N ARG A 4 15.97 -64.95 -13.50
CA ARG A 4 15.69 -63.53 -13.82
C ARG A 4 14.25 -63.18 -14.19
N GLY A 5 13.29 -64.10 -14.05
CA GLY A 5 11.88 -63.91 -14.49
C GLY A 5 10.89 -63.45 -13.42
N GLY A 6 11.14 -63.62 -12.14
CA GLY A 6 10.13 -63.42 -11.10
C GLY A 6 9.92 -62.00 -10.59
N LEU A 7 10.93 -61.15 -10.66
CA LEU A 7 10.88 -59.78 -10.09
C LEU A 7 10.23 -58.73 -11.02
N SER A 8 10.11 -58.98 -12.31
CA SER A 8 9.49 -58.09 -13.29
C SER A 8 7.96 -58.15 -13.23
N GLN A 9 7.39 -59.30 -13.01
CA GLN A 9 5.94 -59.52 -13.02
C GLN A 9 5.26 -58.92 -11.76
N SER A 10 5.89 -59.06 -10.60
CA SER A 10 5.39 -58.49 -9.34
C SER A 10 5.37 -56.98 -9.34
N ARG A 11 6.35 -56.33 -10.00
CA ARG A 11 6.37 -54.84 -10.14
C ARG A 11 5.30 -54.35 -11.10
N LYS A 12 5.01 -55.06 -12.20
CA LYS A 12 3.93 -54.70 -13.15
C LYS A 12 2.56 -54.78 -12.51
N VAL A 13 2.27 -55.84 -11.77
CA VAL A 13 1.00 -56.03 -11.05
C VAL A 13 0.80 -54.91 -10.01
N ARG A 14 1.85 -54.52 -9.30
CA ARG A 14 1.79 -53.48 -8.27
C ARG A 14 1.57 -52.08 -8.90
N LEU A 15 2.13 -51.81 -10.08
CA LEU A 15 1.91 -50.55 -10.81
C LEU A 15 0.50 -50.49 -11.40
N GLU A 16 -0.06 -51.58 -11.87
CA GLU A 16 -1.43 -51.60 -12.39
C GLU A 16 -2.47 -51.46 -11.27
N THR A 17 -2.23 -52.07 -10.10
CA THR A 17 -3.08 -51.88 -8.93
C THR A 17 -3.03 -50.45 -8.40
N LEU A 18 -1.89 -49.78 -8.39
CA LEU A 18 -1.76 -48.38 -8.01
C LEU A 18 -2.43 -47.44 -9.04
N ARG A 19 -2.31 -47.75 -10.34
CA ARG A 19 -3.03 -46.97 -11.38
C ARG A 19 -4.54 -47.13 -11.29
N SER A 20 -5.05 -48.36 -10.97
CA SER A 20 -6.48 -48.60 -10.81
C SER A 20 -7.03 -47.96 -9.52
N LEU A 21 -6.23 -47.86 -8.45
CA LEU A 21 -6.59 -47.17 -7.21
C LEU A 21 -6.62 -45.64 -7.42
N MET A 22 -5.67 -45.10 -8.17
CA MET A 22 -5.68 -43.65 -8.51
C MET A 22 -6.79 -43.28 -9.51
N ALA A 23 -7.15 -44.15 -10.43
CA ALA A 23 -8.27 -43.95 -11.36
C ALA A 23 -9.65 -44.02 -10.68
N ARG A 24 -9.75 -44.71 -9.52
CA ARG A 24 -11.00 -44.80 -8.73
C ARG A 24 -11.16 -43.69 -7.70
N ALA A 25 -10.11 -42.98 -7.36
CA ALA A 25 -10.15 -41.80 -6.51
C ALA A 25 -10.47 -40.52 -7.36
N SER A 26 -11.52 -40.54 -8.18
CA SER A 26 -12.18 -39.32 -8.65
C SER A 26 -12.83 -38.69 -7.45
N ILE A 27 -12.05 -37.93 -6.67
CA ILE A 27 -12.57 -37.02 -5.65
C ILE A 27 -13.41 -35.99 -6.43
N ARG A 28 -14.71 -36.29 -6.56
CA ARG A 28 -15.68 -35.30 -7.01
C ARG A 28 -15.78 -34.28 -5.88
N LEU A 29 -14.98 -33.21 -5.95
CA LEU A 29 -15.20 -32.10 -5.06
C LEU A 29 -16.67 -31.69 -5.18
N PRO A 30 -17.41 -31.58 -4.08
CA PRO A 30 -18.80 -31.17 -4.14
C PRO A 30 -18.87 -29.79 -4.83
N PRO A 31 -19.87 -29.51 -5.65
CA PRO A 31 -19.98 -28.24 -6.41
C PRO A 31 -19.91 -27.01 -5.50
N PHE A 32 -20.25 -27.17 -4.23
CA PHE A 32 -20.13 -26.15 -3.20
C PHE A 32 -18.67 -25.74 -2.95
N LEU A 33 -17.70 -26.66 -2.93
CA LEU A 33 -16.27 -26.39 -2.76
C LEU A 33 -15.66 -25.71 -4.00
N LEU A 34 -16.13 -26.07 -5.21
CA LEU A 34 -15.76 -25.40 -6.45
C LEU A 34 -16.33 -23.97 -6.52
N LEU A 35 -17.57 -23.79 -6.06
CA LEU A 35 -18.19 -22.46 -5.95
C LEU A 35 -17.45 -21.59 -4.92
N LEU A 36 -17.08 -22.13 -3.78
CA LEU A 36 -16.31 -21.46 -2.73
C LEU A 36 -14.91 -21.07 -3.23
N ALA A 37 -14.23 -21.94 -3.96
CA ALA A 37 -12.93 -21.65 -4.57
C ALA A 37 -13.05 -20.57 -5.68
N ALA A 38 -14.10 -20.61 -6.47
CA ALA A 38 -14.35 -19.59 -7.50
C ALA A 38 -14.69 -18.22 -6.88
N THR A 39 -15.44 -18.17 -5.78
CA THR A 39 -15.73 -16.91 -5.08
C THR A 39 -14.49 -16.35 -4.36
N CYS A 40 -13.63 -17.20 -3.77
CA CYS A 40 -12.35 -16.75 -3.23
C CYS A 40 -11.39 -16.21 -4.29
N ALA A 41 -11.38 -16.80 -5.50
CA ALA A 41 -10.56 -16.30 -6.60
C ALA A 41 -11.06 -14.94 -7.17
N ALA A 42 -12.36 -14.68 -7.11
CA ALA A 42 -12.94 -13.41 -7.56
C ALA A 42 -12.65 -12.22 -6.60
N VAL A 43 -12.29 -12.49 -5.36
CA VAL A 43 -11.99 -11.43 -4.35
C VAL A 43 -10.53 -10.96 -4.40
N ALA A 44 -9.65 -11.66 -5.14
CA ALA A 44 -8.20 -11.42 -5.13
C ALA A 44 -7.70 -10.35 -6.11
N ASN A 45 -8.57 -9.73 -6.92
CA ASN A 45 -8.17 -8.68 -7.87
C ASN A 45 -8.71 -7.30 -7.48
N ALA A 46 -8.28 -6.78 -6.34
CA ALA A 46 -8.36 -5.34 -6.07
C ALA A 46 -7.22 -4.66 -6.86
N GLN A 47 -7.38 -4.52 -8.17
CA GLN A 47 -6.41 -3.86 -9.02
C GLN A 47 -6.60 -2.35 -8.91
N LEU A 48 -5.56 -1.63 -8.49
CA LEU A 48 -5.56 -0.18 -8.48
C LEU A 48 -5.70 0.34 -9.93
N SER A 49 -6.47 1.42 -10.12
CA SER A 49 -6.64 2.05 -11.44
C SER A 49 -6.61 3.57 -11.34
N GLU A 50 -6.32 4.24 -12.44
CA GLU A 50 -6.32 5.72 -12.51
C GLU A 50 -7.74 6.30 -12.40
N ASP A 51 -8.74 5.56 -12.88
CA ASP A 51 -10.15 5.98 -12.98
C ASP A 51 -11.05 5.29 -11.94
N TYR A 52 -10.49 4.86 -10.83
CA TYR A 52 -11.22 4.08 -9.81
C TYR A 52 -12.49 4.80 -9.31
N TYR A 53 -12.43 6.12 -9.16
CA TYR A 53 -13.55 6.95 -8.70
C TYR A 53 -14.37 7.59 -9.83
N GLY A 54 -14.04 7.33 -11.10
CA GLY A 54 -14.65 7.97 -12.25
C GLY A 54 -16.18 7.90 -12.28
N SER A 55 -16.74 6.77 -11.89
CA SER A 55 -18.19 6.57 -11.81
C SER A 55 -18.77 6.76 -10.40
N SER A 56 -18.03 6.39 -9.35
CA SER A 56 -18.54 6.38 -7.96
C SER A 56 -18.42 7.74 -7.26
N CYS A 57 -17.42 8.53 -7.60
CA CYS A 57 -17.19 9.88 -7.07
C CYS A 57 -16.41 10.75 -8.06
N PRO A 58 -17.01 11.20 -9.17
CA PRO A 58 -16.31 11.96 -10.22
C PRO A 58 -15.65 13.25 -9.74
N ALA A 59 -16.15 13.83 -8.65
CA ALA A 59 -15.59 15.06 -8.07
C ALA A 59 -14.37 14.81 -7.16
N ALA A 60 -13.99 13.56 -6.87
CA ALA A 60 -12.98 13.23 -5.88
C ALA A 60 -11.65 13.95 -6.13
N LEU A 61 -11.06 13.76 -7.29
CA LEU A 61 -9.74 14.33 -7.61
C LEU A 61 -9.75 15.85 -7.64
N LEU A 62 -10.84 16.46 -8.13
CA LEU A 62 -10.98 17.92 -8.14
C LEU A 62 -11.09 18.49 -6.72
N THR A 63 -11.86 17.84 -5.85
CA THR A 63 -12.01 18.24 -4.44
C THR A 63 -10.68 18.17 -3.69
N ILE A 64 -9.91 17.09 -3.87
CA ILE A 64 -8.57 16.96 -3.28
C ILE A 64 -7.68 18.08 -3.79
N ARG A 65 -7.56 18.23 -5.10
CA ARG A 65 -6.68 19.20 -5.75
C ARG A 65 -6.95 20.65 -5.31
N THR A 66 -8.22 21.06 -5.25
CA THR A 66 -8.58 22.43 -4.87
C THR A 66 -8.32 22.71 -3.40
N THR A 67 -8.54 21.71 -2.52
CA THR A 67 -8.26 21.86 -1.09
C THR A 67 -6.74 21.92 -0.84
N VAL A 68 -5.96 21.05 -1.48
CA VAL A 68 -4.49 21.09 -1.41
C VAL A 68 -3.95 22.42 -1.96
N ALA A 69 -4.46 22.91 -3.11
CA ALA A 69 -4.08 24.20 -3.66
C ALA A 69 -4.27 25.33 -2.67
N THR A 70 -5.44 25.35 -2.01
CA THR A 70 -5.74 26.36 -0.98
C THR A 70 -4.78 26.27 0.20
N ALA A 71 -4.50 25.05 0.69
CA ALA A 71 -3.58 24.87 1.81
C ALA A 71 -2.16 25.31 1.48
N VAL A 72 -1.65 24.97 0.29
CA VAL A 72 -0.31 25.38 -0.19
C VAL A 72 -0.22 26.87 -0.46
N LEU A 73 -1.31 27.50 -0.93
CA LEU A 73 -1.37 28.95 -1.14
C LEU A 73 -1.27 29.71 0.20
N LEU A 74 -1.92 29.20 1.25
CA LEU A 74 -1.90 29.80 2.59
C LEU A 74 -0.57 29.56 3.32
N ASP A 75 0.01 28.38 3.17
CA ASP A 75 1.31 28.01 3.71
C ASP A 75 2.07 27.14 2.72
N ARG A 76 3.05 27.71 2.04
CA ARG A 76 3.87 26.96 1.05
C ARG A 76 4.57 25.74 1.63
N ARG A 77 4.91 25.77 2.93
CA ARG A 77 5.51 24.61 3.62
C ARG A 77 4.54 23.43 3.74
N MET A 78 3.23 23.66 3.63
CA MET A 78 2.23 22.61 3.65
C MET A 78 2.43 21.59 2.52
N GLY A 79 2.93 22.03 1.35
CA GLY A 79 3.25 21.12 0.27
C GLY A 79 4.29 20.07 0.65
N ALA A 80 5.41 20.49 1.25
CA ALA A 80 6.43 19.56 1.77
C ALA A 80 5.89 18.73 2.95
N SER A 81 5.02 19.32 3.79
CA SER A 81 4.40 18.61 4.91
C SER A 81 3.50 17.45 4.44
N LEU A 82 2.67 17.66 3.41
CA LEU A 82 1.81 16.64 2.84
C LEU A 82 2.61 15.51 2.17
N LEU A 83 3.69 15.86 1.44
CA LEU A 83 4.59 14.88 0.87
C LEU A 83 5.25 14.02 1.96
N ARG A 84 5.73 14.66 3.04
CA ARG A 84 6.33 13.95 4.17
C ARG A 84 5.32 13.09 4.92
N LEU A 85 4.09 13.56 5.10
CA LEU A 85 3.02 12.78 5.74
C LEU A 85 2.75 11.49 4.97
N TYR A 86 2.66 11.58 3.63
CA TYR A 86 2.50 10.42 2.76
C TYR A 86 3.71 9.48 2.80
N PHE A 87 4.93 10.03 2.84
CA PHE A 87 6.14 9.22 2.99
C PHE A 87 6.13 8.42 4.30
N HIS A 88 5.78 9.06 5.43
CA HIS A 88 5.70 8.40 6.73
C HIS A 88 4.65 7.29 6.76
N ASP A 89 3.49 7.51 6.12
CA ASP A 89 2.48 6.47 5.93
C ASP A 89 3.06 5.27 5.18
N CYS A 90 3.53 5.50 3.96
CA CYS A 90 4.02 4.42 3.08
C CYS A 90 5.21 3.66 3.65
N PHE A 91 6.07 4.32 4.42
CA PHE A 91 7.28 3.70 4.98
C PHE A 91 7.00 2.77 6.16
N VAL A 92 5.81 2.88 6.77
CA VAL A 92 5.35 2.04 7.87
C VAL A 92 4.21 1.14 7.39
N GLN A 93 4.51 -0.11 7.04
CA GLN A 93 3.57 -1.15 6.60
C GLN A 93 2.84 -0.92 5.24
N GLY A 94 3.07 0.16 4.55
CA GLY A 94 2.46 0.45 3.24
C GLY A 94 1.64 1.73 3.24
N CYS A 95 1.16 2.12 2.04
CA CYS A 95 0.40 3.35 1.85
C CYS A 95 -1.09 3.10 2.13
N ASP A 96 -1.45 2.98 3.40
CA ASP A 96 -2.78 2.56 3.85
C ASP A 96 -3.47 3.53 4.83
N ALA A 97 -2.90 4.73 4.99
CA ALA A 97 -3.38 5.78 5.88
C ALA A 97 -3.34 5.43 7.38
N SER A 98 -2.57 4.42 7.80
CA SER A 98 -2.42 4.05 9.21
C SER A 98 -1.89 5.21 10.05
N VAL A 99 -1.06 6.08 9.49
CA VAL A 99 -0.52 7.29 10.15
C VAL A 99 -1.60 8.27 10.61
N LEU A 100 -2.79 8.22 10.00
CA LEU A 100 -3.91 9.10 10.33
C LEU A 100 -4.74 8.61 11.52
N LEU A 101 -4.59 7.34 11.91
CA LEU A 101 -5.38 6.75 12.99
C LEU A 101 -4.98 7.31 14.35
N ASP A 102 -5.99 7.59 15.17
CA ASP A 102 -5.81 7.99 16.57
C ASP A 102 -5.61 6.78 17.47
N ASP A 103 -5.08 7.01 18.67
CA ASP A 103 -4.92 5.98 19.69
C ASP A 103 -6.27 5.39 20.08
N THR A 104 -6.30 4.07 20.29
CA THR A 104 -7.46 3.34 20.75
C THR A 104 -7.06 2.41 21.90
N PRO A 105 -8.02 1.83 22.65
CA PRO A 105 -7.68 0.82 23.65
C PRO A 105 -6.99 -0.42 23.09
N SER A 106 -7.07 -0.69 21.78
CA SER A 106 -6.53 -1.88 21.12
C SER A 106 -5.16 -1.66 20.47
N PHE A 107 -4.79 -0.42 20.15
CA PHE A 107 -3.47 -0.08 19.59
C PHE A 107 -3.08 1.37 19.89
N THR A 108 -1.76 1.61 19.90
CA THR A 108 -1.19 2.96 19.93
C THR A 108 -0.87 3.38 18.50
N GLY A 109 -1.48 4.49 18.08
CA GLY A 109 -1.32 5.08 16.75
C GLY A 109 0.08 5.63 16.50
N GLU A 110 0.36 5.99 15.26
CA GLU A 110 1.68 6.40 14.80
C GLU A 110 1.97 7.88 15.05
N LYS A 111 0.94 8.71 15.28
CA LYS A 111 1.07 10.16 15.50
C LYS A 111 2.01 10.51 16.66
N GLY A 112 1.97 9.71 17.73
CA GLY A 112 2.79 9.86 18.93
C GLY A 112 4.18 9.22 18.84
N ALA A 113 4.53 8.51 17.76
CA ALA A 113 5.85 7.90 17.59
C ALA A 113 6.94 8.97 17.49
N GLY A 114 8.15 8.64 17.95
CA GLY A 114 9.28 9.59 18.00
C GLY A 114 9.55 10.36 16.71
N PRO A 115 9.61 9.71 15.54
CA PRO A 115 9.79 10.39 14.26
C PRO A 115 8.64 11.32 13.85
N ASN A 116 7.46 11.16 14.44
CA ASN A 116 6.22 11.81 14.04
C ASN A 116 5.78 12.90 15.02
N ALA A 117 5.92 12.64 16.31
CA ALA A 117 5.41 13.48 17.39
C ALA A 117 5.91 14.92 17.27
N GLY A 118 4.99 15.89 17.21
CA GLY A 118 5.31 17.32 17.12
C GLY A 118 6.00 17.75 15.83
N SER A 119 6.22 16.84 14.87
CA SER A 119 6.94 17.13 13.63
C SER A 119 6.14 16.90 12.35
N LEU A 120 5.21 15.92 12.31
CA LEU A 120 4.29 15.76 11.20
C LEU A 120 3.22 16.85 11.21
N ARG A 121 2.85 17.28 10.00
CA ARG A 121 1.85 18.33 9.75
C ARG A 121 0.96 17.93 8.58
N GLY A 122 -0.21 18.58 8.47
CA GLY A 122 -1.11 18.41 7.32
C GLY A 122 -2.27 17.45 7.59
N PHE A 123 -2.39 16.90 8.81
CA PHE A 123 -3.54 16.09 9.21
C PHE A 123 -4.86 16.82 8.98
N GLU A 124 -4.92 18.10 9.37
CA GLU A 124 -6.07 18.97 9.22
C GLU A 124 -6.48 19.20 7.76
N VAL A 125 -5.51 19.14 6.83
CA VAL A 125 -5.80 19.24 5.39
C VAL A 125 -6.46 17.96 4.90
N ILE A 126 -5.95 16.82 5.32
CA ILE A 126 -6.52 15.50 4.97
C ILE A 126 -7.92 15.35 5.56
N ASP A 127 -8.11 15.71 6.84
CA ASP A 127 -9.41 15.68 7.51
C ASP A 127 -10.43 16.56 6.77
N ARG A 128 -10.04 17.77 6.37
CA ARG A 128 -10.88 18.67 5.58
C ARG A 128 -11.26 18.08 4.24
N ILE A 129 -10.32 17.46 3.53
CA ILE A 129 -10.60 16.79 2.25
C ILE A 129 -11.59 15.65 2.47
N LYS A 130 -11.34 14.80 3.48
CA LYS A 130 -12.22 13.67 3.82
C LYS A 130 -13.62 14.16 4.15
N LEU A 131 -13.75 15.18 4.98
CA LEU A 131 -15.06 15.77 5.33
C LEU A 131 -15.81 16.22 4.07
N LEU A 132 -15.17 16.94 3.16
CA LEU A 132 -15.81 17.40 1.92
C LEU A 132 -16.25 16.23 1.03
N LEU A 133 -15.41 15.20 0.92
CA LEU A 133 -15.72 14.01 0.13
C LEU A 133 -16.87 13.20 0.74
N GLU A 134 -16.95 13.11 2.07
CA GLU A 134 -18.08 12.45 2.74
C GLU A 134 -19.41 13.18 2.53
N LEU A 135 -19.39 14.50 2.31
CA LEU A 135 -20.59 15.25 1.93
C LEU A 135 -21.05 15.00 0.50
N ILE A 136 -20.11 14.70 -0.40
CA ILE A 136 -20.38 14.51 -1.84
C ILE A 136 -20.62 13.04 -2.18
N CYS A 137 -19.79 12.15 -1.67
CA CYS A 137 -19.75 10.72 -1.96
C CYS A 137 -19.48 9.91 -0.67
N PRO A 138 -20.46 9.79 0.22
CA PRO A 138 -20.27 9.15 1.54
C PRO A 138 -19.67 7.75 1.44
N GLY A 139 -18.63 7.47 2.26
CA GLY A 139 -18.00 6.14 2.36
C GLY A 139 -17.31 5.63 1.11
N THR A 140 -17.02 6.51 0.13
CA THR A 140 -16.53 6.08 -1.19
C THR A 140 -15.02 6.22 -1.31
N VAL A 141 -14.44 7.35 -0.89
CA VAL A 141 -13.02 7.66 -1.11
C VAL A 141 -12.20 7.34 0.12
N SER A 142 -11.18 6.50 -0.02
CA SER A 142 -10.29 6.13 1.08
C SER A 142 -9.34 7.26 1.49
N CYS A 143 -8.94 7.30 2.75
CA CYS A 143 -7.92 8.22 3.24
C CYS A 143 -6.54 7.93 2.64
N ALA A 144 -6.25 6.67 2.35
CA ALA A 144 -5.02 6.25 1.69
C ALA A 144 -4.89 6.86 0.27
N ASP A 145 -5.98 6.88 -0.50
CA ASP A 145 -5.99 7.54 -1.81
C ASP A 145 -5.97 9.06 -1.69
N ILE A 146 -6.64 9.64 -0.69
CA ILE A 146 -6.55 11.07 -0.40
C ILE A 146 -5.11 11.48 -0.14
N LEU A 147 -4.37 10.76 0.71
CA LEU A 147 -2.96 11.03 0.99
C LEU A 147 -2.10 10.96 -0.27
N ALA A 148 -2.25 9.90 -1.07
CA ALA A 148 -1.48 9.70 -2.28
C ALA A 148 -1.70 10.83 -3.31
N VAL A 149 -2.96 11.22 -3.53
CA VAL A 149 -3.32 12.29 -4.46
C VAL A 149 -2.89 13.65 -3.90
N ALA A 150 -3.08 13.89 -2.60
CA ALA A 150 -2.68 15.13 -1.95
C ALA A 150 -1.16 15.37 -2.03
N ALA A 151 -0.35 14.32 -1.85
CA ALA A 151 1.10 14.40 -2.02
C ALA A 151 1.48 14.79 -3.46
N ARG A 152 0.90 14.14 -4.48
CA ARG A 152 1.11 14.49 -5.88
C ARG A 152 0.69 15.92 -6.18
N ASP A 153 -0.50 16.34 -5.77
CA ASP A 153 -1.03 17.67 -6.05
C ASP A 153 -0.22 18.76 -5.34
N ALA A 154 0.27 18.47 -4.12
CA ALA A 154 1.17 19.37 -3.39
C ALA A 154 2.46 19.66 -4.16
N VAL A 155 3.08 18.62 -4.74
CA VAL A 155 4.28 18.76 -5.58
C VAL A 155 3.97 19.62 -6.82
N VAL A 156 2.86 19.34 -7.51
CA VAL A 156 2.44 20.11 -8.70
C VAL A 156 2.22 21.58 -8.36
N HIS A 157 1.57 21.88 -7.23
CA HIS A 157 1.33 23.26 -6.80
C HIS A 157 2.60 24.02 -6.40
N LEU A 158 3.66 23.31 -6.03
CA LEU A 158 4.98 23.89 -5.78
C LEU A 158 5.83 24.04 -7.06
N GLY A 159 5.31 23.64 -8.23
CA GLY A 159 5.99 23.72 -9.53
C GLY A 159 6.74 22.44 -9.92
N GLY A 160 6.57 21.36 -9.18
CA GLY A 160 7.14 20.06 -9.51
C GLY A 160 6.33 19.30 -10.57
N PRO A 161 6.85 18.14 -11.03
CA PRO A 161 6.19 17.30 -12.02
C PRO A 161 4.93 16.64 -11.46
N SER A 162 4.01 16.31 -12.36
CA SER A 162 2.88 15.43 -12.06
C SER A 162 3.22 13.98 -12.40
N TRP A 163 2.61 13.04 -11.68
CA TRP A 163 2.65 11.61 -12.00
C TRP A 163 1.28 10.97 -11.83
N THR A 164 1.10 9.81 -12.45
CA THR A 164 -0.11 9.02 -12.30
C THR A 164 -0.18 8.41 -10.90
N VAL A 165 -1.31 8.62 -10.22
CA VAL A 165 -1.63 7.96 -8.95
C VAL A 165 -2.68 6.90 -9.22
N LEU A 166 -2.32 5.64 -9.01
CA LEU A 166 -3.29 4.55 -9.05
C LEU A 166 -4.13 4.58 -7.77
N LEU A 167 -5.45 4.39 -7.90
CA LEU A 167 -6.46 4.55 -6.86
C LEU A 167 -7.17 3.24 -6.58
N GLY A 168 -7.80 3.13 -5.40
CA GLY A 168 -8.49 1.93 -4.94
C GLY A 168 -7.84 1.29 -3.71
N ARG A 169 -6.95 2.02 -3.01
CA ARG A 169 -6.37 1.57 -1.74
C ARG A 169 -7.45 1.47 -0.67
N ARG A 170 -7.25 0.55 0.25
CA ARG A 170 -8.07 0.43 1.46
C ARG A 170 -7.36 1.10 2.62
N ASP A 171 -8.15 1.72 3.50
CA ASP A 171 -7.64 2.27 4.73
C ASP A 171 -7.31 1.16 5.73
N ALA A 172 -6.21 1.32 6.47
CA ALA A 172 -5.85 0.47 7.59
C ALA A 172 -6.90 0.53 8.70
N THR A 173 -7.05 -0.57 9.41
CA THR A 173 -7.91 -0.67 10.60
C THR A 173 -7.11 -0.68 11.90
N SER A 174 -5.79 -0.64 11.81
CA SER A 174 -4.85 -0.60 12.94
C SER A 174 -3.60 0.19 12.57
N ALA A 175 -2.89 0.68 13.56
CA ALA A 175 -1.64 1.41 13.42
C ALA A 175 -0.64 0.94 14.46
N SER A 176 0.65 1.27 14.31
CA SER A 176 1.70 0.80 15.21
C SER A 176 2.78 1.84 15.47
N ALA A 177 2.72 2.50 16.62
CA ALA A 177 3.79 3.38 17.07
C ALA A 177 5.15 2.67 17.15
N SER A 178 5.18 1.38 17.52
CA SER A 178 6.42 0.63 17.60
C SER A 178 7.08 0.42 16.24
N LEU A 179 6.29 0.14 15.19
CA LEU A 179 6.80 0.01 13.83
C LEU A 179 7.22 1.36 13.25
N ALA A 180 6.48 2.44 13.53
CA ALA A 180 6.90 3.77 13.15
C ALA A 180 8.26 4.14 13.79
N ASN A 181 8.48 3.79 15.05
CA ASN A 181 9.76 4.02 15.73
C ASN A 181 10.92 3.16 15.18
N SER A 182 10.64 1.94 14.68
CA SER A 182 11.68 1.02 14.21
C SER A 182 11.99 1.16 12.72
N ASP A 183 11.00 1.53 11.92
CA ASP A 183 11.10 1.51 10.46
C ASP A 183 11.48 2.86 9.86
N LEU A 184 11.02 3.96 10.46
CA LEU A 184 11.37 5.31 9.99
C LEU A 184 12.81 5.65 10.39
N PRO A 185 13.69 5.97 9.42
CA PRO A 185 15.05 6.36 9.72
C PRO A 185 15.09 7.70 10.46
N GLY A 186 15.92 7.78 11.49
CA GLY A 186 16.10 9.00 12.26
C GLY A 186 16.96 10.05 11.52
N PRO A 187 16.91 11.32 11.93
CA PRO A 187 17.65 12.40 11.27
C PRO A 187 19.18 12.27 11.40
N ASN A 188 19.66 11.46 12.34
CA ASN A 188 21.08 11.22 12.58
C ASN A 188 21.55 9.83 12.09
N SER A 189 20.73 9.12 11.29
CA SER A 189 21.08 7.82 10.73
C SER A 189 22.28 7.95 9.80
N ASN A 190 23.24 7.05 9.92
CA ASN A 190 24.37 6.99 8.98
C ASN A 190 23.94 6.41 7.62
N LEU A 191 24.82 6.51 6.62
CA LEU A 191 24.52 6.06 5.26
C LEU A 191 24.14 4.58 5.19
N ASN A 192 24.81 3.71 5.93
CA ASN A 192 24.54 2.28 5.90
C ASN A 192 23.16 1.95 6.49
N ASP A 193 22.78 2.63 7.57
CA ASP A 193 21.46 2.48 8.20
C ASP A 193 20.36 2.97 7.24
N LEU A 194 20.57 4.09 6.55
CA LEU A 194 19.63 4.59 5.53
C LEU A 194 19.48 3.61 4.39
N LEU A 195 20.57 3.13 3.81
CA LEU A 195 20.54 2.14 2.73
C LEU A 195 19.81 0.86 3.16
N ALA A 196 20.05 0.37 4.37
CA ALA A 196 19.39 -0.80 4.91
C ALA A 196 17.88 -0.56 5.10
N ALA A 197 17.48 0.58 5.66
CA ALA A 197 16.07 0.93 5.88
C ALA A 197 15.29 1.03 4.55
N PHE A 198 15.86 1.69 3.54
CA PHE A 198 15.22 1.81 2.23
C PHE A 198 15.19 0.48 1.48
N SER A 199 16.28 -0.29 1.52
CA SER A 199 16.33 -1.64 0.92
C SER A 199 15.30 -2.59 1.54
N LYS A 200 15.05 -2.51 2.86
CA LYS A 200 13.98 -3.27 3.53
C LYS A 200 12.59 -2.99 2.96
N LYS A 201 12.39 -1.79 2.39
CA LYS A 201 11.14 -1.38 1.73
C LYS A 201 11.17 -1.58 0.21
N GLY A 202 12.18 -2.26 -0.33
CA GLY A 202 12.32 -2.49 -1.77
C GLY A 202 12.77 -1.26 -2.55
N LEU A 203 13.26 -0.22 -1.87
CA LEU A 203 13.73 1.02 -2.48
C LEU A 203 15.24 0.99 -2.72
N SER A 204 15.67 1.52 -3.85
CA SER A 204 17.07 1.61 -4.25
C SER A 204 17.79 2.77 -3.54
N SER A 205 19.11 2.81 -3.68
CA SER A 205 19.91 3.95 -3.22
C SER A 205 19.55 5.26 -3.93
N THR A 206 19.13 5.17 -5.20
CA THR A 206 18.64 6.34 -5.96
C THR A 206 17.33 6.87 -5.36
N ASP A 207 16.41 5.96 -5.02
CA ASP A 207 15.14 6.34 -4.36
C ASP A 207 15.41 6.96 -2.99
N MET A 208 16.37 6.39 -2.23
CA MET A 208 16.77 6.95 -0.95
C MET A 208 17.27 8.39 -1.10
N VAL A 209 18.18 8.66 -2.05
CA VAL A 209 18.70 10.02 -2.27
C VAL A 209 17.55 10.96 -2.68
N ALA A 210 16.68 10.56 -3.60
CA ALA A 210 15.57 11.37 -4.07
C ALA A 210 14.59 11.73 -2.93
N LEU A 211 14.29 10.76 -2.05
CA LEU A 211 13.37 10.95 -0.91
C LEU A 211 14.01 11.68 0.27
N SER A 212 15.35 11.61 0.42
CA SER A 212 16.07 12.27 1.51
C SER A 212 16.41 13.73 1.21
N VAL A 213 16.51 14.12 -0.06
CA VAL A 213 16.74 15.51 -0.46
C VAL A 213 15.44 16.29 -0.36
N ASN A 214 15.19 16.80 0.82
CA ASN A 214 13.94 17.47 1.19
C ASN A 214 13.85 18.93 0.69
N ASP A 215 14.60 19.30 -0.32
CA ASP A 215 14.69 20.67 -0.85
C ASP A 215 13.85 20.92 -2.13
N GLY A 216 12.73 20.21 -2.27
CA GLY A 216 11.69 20.62 -3.24
C GLY A 216 11.93 20.23 -4.70
N VAL A 217 12.93 19.39 -4.99
CA VAL A 217 13.11 18.82 -6.34
C VAL A 217 12.73 17.34 -6.32
N VAL A 218 11.45 17.08 -6.52
CA VAL A 218 10.96 15.72 -6.76
C VAL A 218 11.32 15.33 -8.20
N HIS A 219 12.22 14.37 -8.38
CA HIS A 219 12.58 13.86 -9.70
C HIS A 219 11.39 13.07 -10.30
N PRO A 220 11.08 13.22 -11.62
CA PRO A 220 9.90 12.60 -12.24
C PRO A 220 9.86 11.07 -12.25
N SER A 221 10.95 10.41 -11.87
CA SER A 221 11.04 8.94 -11.82
C SER A 221 10.69 8.33 -10.46
N LEU A 222 10.21 9.12 -9.49
CA LEU A 222 9.81 8.58 -8.20
C LEU A 222 8.43 7.92 -8.29
N THR A 223 8.37 6.78 -8.94
CA THR A 223 7.29 5.83 -8.75
C THR A 223 7.56 5.17 -7.40
N ILE A 224 6.93 5.65 -6.33
CA ILE A 224 6.83 4.87 -5.11
C ILE A 224 6.12 3.59 -5.55
N ALA A 225 6.88 2.50 -5.61
CA ALA A 225 6.40 1.22 -6.05
C ALA A 225 5.15 0.89 -5.22
N THR A 226 4.09 0.56 -5.94
CA THR A 226 2.85 0.05 -5.39
C THR A 226 3.17 -1.24 -4.64
N ALA A 227 3.26 -1.19 -3.32
CA ALA A 227 3.19 -2.35 -2.47
C ALA A 227 1.72 -2.66 -2.16
#